data_da7b2b86d9f62ae476d6696892195662
#
_entry.id   da7b2b86d9f62ae476d6696892195662
#
_cell.length_a   1.000
_cell.length_b   1.000
_cell.length_c   1.000
_cell.angle_alpha   90.00
_cell.angle_beta   90.00
_cell.angle_gamma   90.00
#
_symmetry.space_group_name_H-M   'P 1'
#
loop_
_entity.id
_entity.type
_entity.pdbx_description
1 polymer ?
#
loop_
_entity_poly.entity_id
_entity_poly.type
_entity_poly.pdbx_seq_one_letter_code
_entity_poly.pdbx_strand_id
1 'polypeptide(L)'
;MGQDNYVAQWGDANEGPSKRAIRTAKATLPGEFDRAMGPDIPFTPSPDGDIYAAEAGWSMGFPVARDPKSGRTWLTYCYGALGTARGNDADSGGGTQLFVIIGHSPRHLDRNYTAFGRVVKGIELLSSLPRGTGALGFYEKPEQRIVIKSIRVAIDVPAAERTMLQVLRTDTPTFSALVSARRTRSEASFKYKVSRIEVCNVPIPAK
;
A
#
# COMPACT_ATOMS: atom_id res chain seq x y z
N MET A 1 15.90 -1.30 3.21
CA MET A 1 14.92 -2.06 2.43
C MET A 1 14.59 -3.32 3.18
N GLY A 2 13.37 -3.77 3.14
CA GLY A 2 12.90 -4.87 3.96
C GLY A 2 12.86 -6.22 3.24
N GLN A 3 12.26 -7.15 3.91
CA GLN A 3 12.19 -8.57 3.63
C GLN A 3 11.93 -8.89 2.15
N ASP A 4 12.69 -9.83 1.60
CA ASP A 4 12.60 -10.35 0.23
C ASP A 4 12.63 -9.29 -0.89
N ASN A 5 13.14 -8.09 -0.58
CA ASN A 5 13.28 -6.97 -1.51
C ASN A 5 11.97 -6.48 -2.17
N TYR A 6 10.80 -6.77 -1.61
CA TYR A 6 9.52 -6.29 -2.13
C TYR A 6 8.98 -5.05 -1.39
N VAL A 7 9.68 -4.56 -0.35
CA VAL A 7 9.32 -3.33 0.37
C VAL A 7 10.47 -2.32 0.39
N ALA A 8 10.12 -1.03 0.36
CA ALA A 8 10.97 0.05 0.82
C ALA A 8 10.49 0.45 2.20
N GLN A 9 11.33 0.26 3.21
CA GLN A 9 11.02 0.58 4.60
C GLN A 9 11.89 1.71 5.09
N TRP A 10 11.32 2.61 5.87
CA TRP A 10 12.02 3.74 6.48
C TRP A 10 11.51 4.01 7.90
N GLY A 11 12.32 4.72 8.65
CA GLY A 11 12.06 5.11 10.04
C GLY A 11 13.34 5.51 10.73
N ASP A 12 13.29 5.69 12.05
CA ASP A 12 14.51 5.90 12.83
C ASP A 12 15.27 4.57 12.92
N ALA A 13 16.43 4.54 12.28
CA ALA A 13 17.30 3.36 12.28
C ALA A 13 18.21 3.26 13.53
N ASN A 14 18.16 4.23 14.42
CA ASN A 14 18.95 4.22 15.64
C ASN A 14 18.28 3.31 16.69
N GLU A 15 19.11 2.62 17.46
CA GLU A 15 18.68 1.75 18.53
C GLU A 15 19.29 2.21 19.87
N GLY A 16 18.73 1.73 20.96
CA GLY A 16 19.20 2.06 22.30
C GLY A 16 19.19 3.56 22.61
N PRO A 17 20.25 4.09 23.23
CA PRO A 17 20.34 5.50 23.64
C PRO A 17 20.31 6.50 22.47
N SER A 18 20.65 6.05 21.26
CA SER A 18 20.67 6.90 20.05
C SER A 18 19.30 7.02 19.39
N LYS A 19 18.30 6.25 19.83
CA LYS A 19 16.94 6.31 19.30
C LYS A 19 16.30 7.66 19.64
N ARG A 20 15.71 8.31 18.64
CA ARG A 20 15.01 9.58 18.86
C ARG A 20 13.76 9.35 19.71
N ALA A 21 13.58 10.17 20.73
CA ALA A 21 12.40 10.11 21.58
C ALA A 21 11.15 10.51 20.83
N ILE A 22 10.09 9.75 20.99
CA ILE A 22 8.73 10.15 20.61
C ILE A 22 8.28 11.19 21.64
N ARG A 23 7.95 12.42 21.19
CA ARG A 23 7.66 13.53 22.11
C ARG A 23 6.18 13.60 22.50
N THR A 24 5.29 13.59 21.51
CA THR A 24 3.86 13.86 21.70
C THR A 24 2.95 12.73 21.22
N ALA A 25 3.41 11.88 20.32
CA ALA A 25 2.65 10.74 19.83
C ALA A 25 2.71 9.57 20.82
N LYS A 26 1.75 8.67 20.75
CA LYS A 26 1.79 7.39 21.47
C LYS A 26 2.94 6.54 20.93
N ALA A 27 3.57 5.78 21.80
CA ALA A 27 4.66 4.88 21.41
C ALA A 27 4.16 3.72 20.53
N THR A 28 2.95 3.24 20.81
CA THR A 28 2.26 2.19 20.04
C THR A 28 0.81 2.56 19.83
N LEU A 29 0.21 1.97 18.80
CA LEU A 29 -1.20 2.13 18.43
C LEU A 29 -1.83 0.74 18.28
N PRO A 30 -3.13 0.57 18.54
CA PRO A 30 -3.84 -0.63 18.20
C PRO A 30 -3.69 -0.97 16.72
N GLY A 31 -3.61 -2.26 16.41
CA GLY A 31 -3.57 -2.72 15.02
C GLY A 31 -4.92 -2.48 14.33
N GLU A 32 -4.92 -1.70 13.26
CA GLU A 32 -6.12 -1.42 12.43
C GLU A 32 -6.01 -2.22 11.13
N PHE A 33 -6.27 -3.52 11.21
CA PHE A 33 -6.07 -4.45 10.10
C PHE A 33 -7.26 -4.56 9.16
N ASP A 34 -8.45 -4.28 9.67
CA ASP A 34 -9.72 -4.25 8.96
C ASP A 34 -10.72 -3.35 9.69
N ARG A 35 -11.84 -3.05 9.05
CA ARG A 35 -12.95 -2.33 9.67
C ARG A 35 -14.29 -2.98 9.34
N ALA A 36 -15.34 -2.61 10.07
CA ALA A 36 -16.69 -3.01 9.73
C ALA A 36 -17.08 -2.49 8.34
N MET A 37 -17.79 -3.32 7.58
CA MET A 37 -18.46 -2.87 6.37
C MET A 37 -19.59 -1.91 6.75
N GLY A 38 -19.82 -0.88 5.93
CA GLY A 38 -20.88 0.08 6.16
C GLY A 38 -21.26 0.81 4.86
N PRO A 39 -22.38 1.53 4.85
CA PRO A 39 -22.85 2.28 3.67
C PRO A 39 -21.91 3.42 3.30
N ASP A 40 -21.07 3.87 4.20
CA ASP A 40 -20.02 4.86 4.00
C ASP A 40 -18.83 4.35 3.18
N ILE A 41 -18.77 3.04 2.92
CA ILE A 41 -17.70 2.41 2.14
C ILE A 41 -18.28 1.89 0.83
N PRO A 42 -18.31 2.69 -0.24
CA PRO A 42 -18.74 2.23 -1.54
C PRO A 42 -17.83 1.11 -2.02
N PHE A 43 -18.37 0.14 -2.73
CA PHE A 43 -17.60 -0.99 -3.24
C PHE A 43 -17.94 -1.30 -4.69
N THR A 44 -16.92 -1.26 -5.53
CA THR A 44 -16.99 -1.73 -6.92
C THR A 44 -16.33 -3.09 -7.00
N PRO A 45 -17.09 -4.17 -7.19
CA PRO A 45 -16.54 -5.52 -7.18
C PRO A 45 -15.60 -5.76 -8.37
N SER A 46 -14.55 -6.54 -8.15
CA SER A 46 -13.77 -7.13 -9.24
C SER A 46 -14.64 -8.15 -9.97
N PRO A 47 -14.58 -8.21 -11.32
CA PRO A 47 -15.35 -9.18 -12.08
C PRO A 47 -14.88 -10.64 -11.90
N ASP A 48 -13.68 -10.82 -11.34
CA ASP A 48 -13.09 -12.12 -11.11
C ASP A 48 -12.87 -12.34 -9.60
N GLY A 49 -12.86 -13.59 -9.19
CA GLY A 49 -12.66 -13.96 -7.79
C GLY A 49 -11.26 -13.64 -7.28
N ASP A 50 -11.10 -13.68 -5.97
CA ASP A 50 -9.85 -13.46 -5.25
C ASP A 50 -9.49 -14.72 -4.44
N ILE A 51 -8.19 -15.04 -4.34
CA ILE A 51 -7.74 -16.23 -3.61
C ILE A 51 -7.47 -15.95 -2.12
N TYR A 52 -7.44 -14.69 -1.72
CA TYR A 52 -7.15 -14.27 -0.35
C TYR A 52 -8.40 -13.79 0.40
N ALA A 53 -9.49 -13.55 -0.31
CA ALA A 53 -10.72 -13.03 0.28
C ALA A 53 -11.97 -13.55 -0.43
N ALA A 54 -13.11 -13.54 0.27
CA ALA A 54 -14.40 -13.90 -0.30
C ALA A 54 -14.79 -12.98 -1.47
N GLU A 55 -14.46 -11.68 -1.35
CA GLU A 55 -14.66 -10.69 -2.39
C GLU A 55 -13.49 -9.70 -2.42
N ALA A 56 -13.11 -9.27 -3.61
CA ALA A 56 -12.15 -8.19 -3.82
C ALA A 56 -12.69 -7.20 -4.86
N GLY A 57 -12.18 -5.98 -4.81
CA GLY A 57 -12.62 -4.91 -5.69
C GLY A 57 -11.98 -3.58 -5.32
N TRP A 58 -12.72 -2.51 -5.51
CA TRP A 58 -12.19 -1.16 -5.30
C TRP A 58 -13.16 -0.30 -4.51
N SER A 59 -12.61 0.57 -3.69
CA SER A 59 -13.36 1.56 -2.93
C SER A 59 -12.57 2.88 -2.91
N MET A 60 -13.20 3.97 -3.31
CA MET A 60 -12.64 5.33 -3.21
C MET A 60 -11.20 5.48 -3.74
N GLY A 61 -10.86 4.73 -4.81
CA GLY A 61 -9.51 4.77 -5.39
C GLY A 61 -8.49 3.83 -4.72
N PHE A 62 -8.94 2.90 -3.89
CA PHE A 62 -8.11 1.87 -3.27
C PHE A 62 -8.52 0.46 -3.70
N PRO A 63 -7.58 -0.45 -3.93
CA PRO A 63 -7.88 -1.86 -3.96
C PRO A 63 -8.26 -2.32 -2.55
N VAL A 64 -9.37 -3.03 -2.44
CA VAL A 64 -9.92 -3.51 -1.17
C VAL A 64 -10.36 -4.95 -1.28
N ALA A 65 -10.45 -5.62 -0.14
CA ALA A 65 -11.08 -6.91 -0.02
C ALA A 65 -12.09 -6.90 1.14
N ARG A 66 -13.03 -7.83 1.11
CA ARG A 66 -14.04 -7.94 2.15
C ARG A 66 -14.52 -9.37 2.33
N ASP A 67 -15.04 -9.61 3.50
CA ASP A 67 -15.71 -10.85 3.86
C ASP A 67 -17.12 -10.53 4.38
N PRO A 68 -18.16 -10.75 3.57
CA PRO A 68 -19.55 -10.52 3.97
C PRO A 68 -20.01 -11.35 5.17
N LYS A 69 -19.42 -12.54 5.39
CA LYS A 69 -19.78 -13.39 6.52
C LYS A 69 -19.36 -12.78 7.85
N SER A 70 -18.16 -12.21 7.92
CA SER A 70 -17.70 -11.51 9.11
C SER A 70 -18.10 -10.04 9.15
N GLY A 71 -18.65 -9.49 8.06
CA GLY A 71 -18.97 -8.07 7.93
C GLY A 71 -17.74 -7.16 7.94
N ARG A 72 -16.57 -7.65 7.49
CA ARG A 72 -15.30 -6.93 7.53
C ARG A 72 -14.79 -6.56 6.13
N THR A 73 -14.08 -5.43 6.05
CA THR A 73 -13.39 -4.96 4.84
C THR A 73 -12.01 -4.40 5.19
N TRP A 74 -11.06 -4.47 4.26
CA TRP A 74 -9.67 -4.04 4.46
C TRP A 74 -9.00 -3.57 3.19
N LEU A 75 -7.96 -2.75 3.32
CA LEU A 75 -7.08 -2.39 2.22
C LEU A 75 -6.16 -3.55 1.89
N THR A 76 -5.95 -3.80 0.60
CA THR A 76 -5.09 -4.89 0.14
C THR A 76 -3.65 -4.43 -0.09
N TYR A 77 -2.69 -5.31 0.18
CA TYR A 77 -1.28 -5.05 -0.05
C TYR A 77 -0.89 -5.27 -1.52
N CYS A 78 -1.42 -4.40 -2.39
CA CYS A 78 -1.00 -4.29 -3.78
C CYS A 78 0.29 -3.46 -3.92
N TYR A 79 0.91 -3.45 -5.11
CA TYR A 79 2.02 -2.56 -5.42
C TYR A 79 1.68 -1.10 -5.09
N GLY A 80 2.58 -0.44 -4.37
CA GLY A 80 2.38 0.92 -3.89
C GLY A 80 1.61 1.05 -2.57
N ALA A 81 1.06 -0.03 -1.99
CA ALA A 81 0.40 0.04 -0.69
C ALA A 81 1.38 0.50 0.39
N LEU A 82 0.90 1.38 1.27
CA LEU A 82 1.64 1.97 2.38
C LEU A 82 1.14 1.39 3.70
N GLY A 83 2.05 0.86 4.48
CA GLY A 83 1.75 0.27 5.78
C GLY A 83 2.71 0.68 6.87
N THR A 84 2.37 0.33 8.12
CA THR A 84 3.23 0.51 9.27
C THR A 84 3.82 -0.83 9.71
N ALA A 85 5.14 -0.84 9.97
CA ALA A 85 5.80 -1.98 10.53
C ALA A 85 5.47 -2.13 12.03
N ARG A 86 5.50 -3.35 12.51
CA ARG A 86 5.28 -3.71 13.91
C ARG A 86 6.15 -4.88 14.33
N GLY A 87 6.24 -5.13 15.63
CA GLY A 87 6.79 -6.36 16.19
C GLY A 87 5.80 -7.53 16.10
N ASN A 88 5.97 -8.52 16.99
CA ASN A 88 5.10 -9.70 17.00
C ASN A 88 3.69 -9.39 17.52
N ASP A 89 3.57 -8.51 18.51
CA ASP A 89 2.26 -8.14 19.06
C ASP A 89 1.50 -7.25 18.10
N ALA A 90 0.19 -7.47 17.99
CA ALA A 90 -0.67 -6.77 17.03
C ALA A 90 -0.68 -5.25 17.20
N ASP A 91 -0.56 -4.77 18.42
CA ASP A 91 -0.56 -3.36 18.85
C ASP A 91 0.84 -2.78 19.10
N SER A 92 1.88 -3.44 18.58
CA SER A 92 3.28 -2.99 18.76
C SER A 92 3.74 -1.95 17.73
N GLY A 93 2.94 -1.66 16.71
CA GLY A 93 3.20 -0.61 15.72
C GLY A 93 2.88 0.79 16.25
N GLY A 94 3.71 1.78 15.93
CA GLY A 94 3.50 3.17 16.37
C GLY A 94 3.66 4.21 15.26
N GLY A 95 3.75 3.75 13.99
CA GLY A 95 3.96 4.64 12.84
C GLY A 95 5.37 5.22 12.73
N THR A 96 6.30 4.82 13.60
CA THR A 96 7.70 5.24 13.54
C THR A 96 8.51 4.51 12.47
N GLN A 97 8.00 3.39 12.00
CA GLN A 97 8.55 2.58 10.93
C GLN A 97 7.45 2.35 9.88
N LEU A 98 7.67 2.87 8.69
CA LEU A 98 6.71 2.78 7.58
C LEU A 98 7.32 2.01 6.42
N PHE A 99 6.48 1.36 5.61
CA PHE A 99 6.94 0.67 4.42
C PHE A 99 5.96 0.84 3.25
N VAL A 100 6.50 0.77 2.04
CA VAL A 100 5.74 0.74 0.78
C VAL A 100 6.06 -0.54 0.03
N ILE A 101 5.06 -1.17 -0.55
CA ILE A 101 5.24 -2.31 -1.43
C ILE A 101 5.80 -1.83 -2.77
N ILE A 102 7.00 -2.28 -3.13
CA ILE A 102 7.72 -1.92 -4.36
C ILE A 102 8.00 -3.13 -5.26
N GLY A 103 7.41 -4.26 -4.97
CA GLY A 103 7.57 -5.51 -5.71
C GLY A 103 6.26 -6.26 -5.84
N HIS A 104 6.36 -7.57 -5.89
CA HIS A 104 5.20 -8.45 -5.98
C HIS A 104 4.22 -8.22 -4.82
N SER A 105 2.94 -8.29 -5.09
CA SER A 105 1.88 -8.00 -4.11
C SER A 105 1.85 -9.06 -2.99
N PRO A 106 2.29 -8.70 -1.77
CA PRO A 106 2.36 -9.66 -0.67
C PRO A 106 1.00 -9.74 0.05
N ARG A 107 -0.01 -10.28 -0.61
CA ARG A 107 -1.38 -10.36 -0.10
C ARG A 107 -1.51 -11.12 1.23
N HIS A 108 -0.52 -11.95 1.59
CA HIS A 108 -0.42 -12.56 2.93
C HIS A 108 -0.24 -11.54 4.07
N LEU A 109 0.12 -10.28 3.76
CA LEU A 109 0.14 -9.19 4.73
C LEU A 109 -1.26 -8.61 5.00
N ASP A 110 -2.24 -8.88 4.14
CA ASP A 110 -3.63 -8.45 4.33
C ASP A 110 -4.11 -8.89 5.72
N ARG A 111 -4.69 -7.96 6.48
CA ARG A 111 -5.16 -8.15 7.85
C ARG A 111 -4.10 -8.57 8.88
N ASN A 112 -2.82 -8.49 8.52
CA ASN A 112 -1.71 -8.75 9.42
C ASN A 112 -0.89 -7.50 9.74
N TYR A 113 -0.95 -6.49 8.89
CA TYR A 113 -0.32 -5.20 9.11
C TYR A 113 -1.31 -4.10 8.77
N THR A 114 -1.25 -2.97 9.48
CA THR A 114 -2.08 -1.81 9.19
C THR A 114 -1.66 -1.18 7.87
N ALA A 115 -2.54 -1.30 6.85
CA ALA A 115 -2.43 -0.54 5.61
C ALA A 115 -3.28 0.73 5.74
N PHE A 116 -2.73 1.91 5.43
CA PHE A 116 -3.41 3.18 5.62
C PHE A 116 -3.33 4.12 4.43
N GLY A 117 -2.69 3.70 3.34
CA GLY A 117 -2.55 4.53 2.16
C GLY A 117 -1.95 3.79 0.98
N ARG A 118 -1.72 4.53 -0.09
CA ARG A 118 -0.93 4.08 -1.24
C ARG A 118 -0.15 5.25 -1.85
N VAL A 119 0.97 4.94 -2.48
CA VAL A 119 1.73 5.92 -3.26
C VAL A 119 0.97 6.23 -4.54
N VAL A 120 0.74 7.50 -4.83
CA VAL A 120 0.05 7.98 -6.03
C VAL A 120 0.98 8.67 -7.03
N LYS A 121 2.19 9.03 -6.60
CA LYS A 121 3.23 9.66 -7.44
C LYS A 121 4.62 9.35 -6.87
N GLY A 122 5.61 9.09 -7.73
CA GLY A 122 7.01 8.92 -7.33
C GLY A 122 7.38 7.50 -6.87
N ILE A 123 6.52 6.50 -7.08
CA ILE A 123 6.80 5.10 -6.71
C ILE A 123 8.03 4.54 -7.44
N GLU A 124 8.30 4.99 -8.65
CA GLU A 124 9.50 4.66 -9.44
C GLU A 124 10.79 5.02 -8.72
N LEU A 125 10.79 6.11 -7.95
CA LEU A 125 11.94 6.54 -7.15
C LEU A 125 12.21 5.55 -6.01
N LEU A 126 11.16 5.02 -5.35
CA LEU A 126 11.31 4.00 -4.32
C LEU A 126 11.74 2.66 -4.92
N SER A 127 11.21 2.31 -6.08
CA SER A 127 11.55 1.05 -6.77
C SER A 127 12.99 1.04 -7.31
N SER A 128 13.57 2.20 -7.57
CA SER A 128 14.96 2.33 -8.03
C SER A 128 16.01 2.38 -6.92
N LEU A 129 15.59 2.38 -5.65
CA LEU A 129 16.52 2.35 -4.52
C LEU A 129 17.43 1.11 -4.58
N PRO A 130 18.73 1.25 -4.26
CA PRO A 130 19.62 0.10 -4.13
C PRO A 130 19.06 -0.96 -3.20
N ARG A 131 19.22 -2.23 -3.56
CA ARG A 131 18.79 -3.34 -2.71
C ARG A 131 19.75 -3.51 -1.54
N GLY A 132 19.23 -3.74 -0.34
CA GLY A 132 20.05 -4.09 0.81
C GLY A 132 20.56 -5.53 0.70
N THR A 133 21.74 -5.77 1.25
CA THR A 133 22.43 -7.07 1.28
C THR A 133 22.44 -7.74 2.64
N GLY A 134 22.02 -7.03 3.68
CA GLY A 134 21.89 -7.55 5.04
C GLY A 134 20.69 -8.46 5.23
N ALA A 135 20.53 -8.99 6.44
CA ALA A 135 19.40 -9.84 6.79
C ALA A 135 18.08 -9.17 6.42
N LEU A 136 17.15 -9.94 5.83
CA LEU A 136 15.86 -9.47 5.34
C LEU A 136 15.97 -8.32 4.30
N GLY A 137 17.13 -8.13 3.64
CA GLY A 137 17.34 -7.08 2.66
C GLY A 137 17.50 -5.68 3.26
N PHE A 138 17.81 -5.55 4.54
CA PHE A 138 18.15 -4.26 5.14
C PHE A 138 19.54 -3.77 4.71
N TYR A 139 19.73 -2.46 4.77
CA TYR A 139 21.06 -1.87 4.61
C TYR A 139 21.92 -2.17 5.84
N GLU A 140 23.06 -2.80 5.61
CA GLU A 140 23.98 -3.15 6.70
C GLU A 140 24.75 -1.93 7.22
N LYS A 141 25.14 -1.05 6.31
CA LYS A 141 26.00 0.08 6.63
C LYS A 141 25.22 1.39 6.65
N PRO A 142 25.49 2.30 7.58
CA PRO A 142 24.82 3.61 7.67
C PRO A 142 24.92 4.42 6.38
N GLU A 143 26.02 4.33 5.63
CA GLU A 143 26.24 5.07 4.37
C GLU A 143 25.38 4.61 3.22
N GLN A 144 24.79 3.41 3.32
CA GLN A 144 23.82 2.93 2.35
C GLN A 144 22.42 3.56 2.55
N ARG A 145 22.19 4.14 3.72
CA ARG A 145 20.89 4.69 4.12
C ARG A 145 20.64 6.03 3.44
N ILE A 146 19.46 6.20 2.90
CA ILE A 146 19.04 7.43 2.25
C ILE A 146 18.36 8.33 3.27
N VAL A 147 18.85 9.54 3.41
CA VAL A 147 18.32 10.51 4.38
C VAL A 147 16.99 11.04 3.90
N ILE A 148 15.98 10.96 4.76
CA ILE A 148 14.69 11.61 4.56
C ILE A 148 14.82 13.06 5.02
N LYS A 149 14.69 14.01 4.09
CA LYS A 149 14.77 15.44 4.39
C LYS A 149 13.53 15.94 5.14
N SER A 150 12.35 15.51 4.72
CA SER A 150 11.09 15.87 5.37
C SER A 150 9.97 14.89 5.01
N ILE A 151 9.02 14.73 5.92
CA ILE A 151 7.69 14.14 5.69
C ILE A 151 6.69 15.15 6.23
N ARG A 152 5.71 15.56 5.43
CA ARG A 152 4.71 16.56 5.79
C ARG A 152 3.32 16.08 5.42
N VAL A 153 2.34 16.35 6.26
CA VAL A 153 0.93 16.19 5.92
C VAL A 153 0.54 17.32 4.99
N ALA A 154 -0.18 17.04 3.91
CA ALA A 154 -0.47 18.03 2.88
C ALA A 154 -1.26 19.23 3.41
N ILE A 155 -2.10 19.06 4.44
CA ILE A 155 -2.84 20.16 5.05
C ILE A 155 -1.91 21.20 5.69
N ASP A 156 -0.73 20.77 6.17
CA ASP A 156 0.27 21.62 6.81
C ASP A 156 1.22 22.29 5.80
N VAL A 157 1.09 21.95 4.52
CA VAL A 157 1.86 22.58 3.43
C VAL A 157 1.10 23.79 2.92
N PRO A 158 1.75 24.97 2.71
CA PRO A 158 1.13 26.12 2.09
C PRO A 158 0.41 25.75 0.78
N ALA A 159 -0.78 26.29 0.55
CA ALA A 159 -1.61 25.89 -0.59
C ALA A 159 -0.89 25.99 -1.95
N ALA A 160 -0.06 27.04 -2.11
CA ALA A 160 0.73 27.26 -3.34
C ALA A 160 1.83 26.21 -3.56
N GLU A 161 2.25 25.50 -2.51
CA GLU A 161 3.31 24.46 -2.57
C GLU A 161 2.72 23.05 -2.63
N ARG A 162 1.42 22.89 -2.48
CA ARG A 162 0.75 21.57 -2.48
C ARG A 162 0.80 20.95 -3.87
N THR A 163 1.19 19.70 -3.94
CA THR A 163 1.00 18.93 -5.18
C THR A 163 -0.49 18.65 -5.36
N MET A 164 -1.05 19.16 -6.44
CA MET A 164 -2.43 18.86 -6.81
C MET A 164 -2.47 17.49 -7.46
N LEU A 165 -3.23 16.59 -6.87
CA LEU A 165 -3.38 15.21 -7.35
C LEU A 165 -4.87 14.89 -7.55
N GLN A 166 -5.16 14.20 -8.64
CA GLN A 166 -6.49 13.68 -8.94
C GLN A 166 -6.37 12.17 -9.12
N VAL A 167 -7.21 11.42 -8.43
CA VAL A 167 -7.27 9.96 -8.54
C VAL A 167 -8.54 9.58 -9.29
N LEU A 168 -8.44 8.67 -10.28
CA LEU A 168 -9.60 8.19 -11.00
C LEU A 168 -10.57 7.52 -10.02
N ARG A 169 -11.82 7.96 -10.03
CA ARG A 169 -12.90 7.34 -9.24
C ARG A 169 -13.15 5.92 -9.73
N THR A 170 -13.20 4.99 -8.78
CA THR A 170 -13.34 3.55 -9.07
C THR A 170 -14.79 3.09 -9.25
N ASP A 171 -15.75 3.97 -9.02
CA ASP A 171 -17.19 3.76 -9.17
C ASP A 171 -17.76 4.36 -10.48
N THR A 172 -16.91 4.55 -11.51
CA THR A 172 -17.30 5.18 -12.77
C THR A 172 -17.27 4.21 -13.96
N PRO A 173 -18.05 4.47 -15.02
CA PRO A 173 -17.96 3.71 -16.27
C PRO A 173 -16.55 3.71 -16.89
N THR A 174 -15.82 4.82 -16.76
CA THR A 174 -14.42 4.93 -17.23
C THR A 174 -13.52 3.93 -16.54
N PHE A 175 -13.66 3.77 -15.21
CA PHE A 175 -12.88 2.78 -14.47
C PHE A 175 -13.30 1.35 -14.86
N SER A 176 -14.59 1.07 -15.02
CA SER A 176 -15.08 -0.23 -15.48
C SER A 176 -14.53 -0.58 -16.87
N ALA A 177 -14.45 0.38 -17.78
CA ALA A 177 -13.83 0.19 -19.09
C ALA A 177 -12.32 -0.12 -18.97
N LEU A 178 -11.60 0.56 -18.07
CA LEU A 178 -10.20 0.26 -17.78
C LEU A 178 -10.02 -1.17 -17.28
N VAL A 179 -10.84 -1.61 -16.32
CA VAL A 179 -10.82 -2.99 -15.79
C VAL A 179 -11.05 -3.98 -16.92
N SER A 180 -12.07 -3.76 -17.76
CA SER A 180 -12.41 -4.63 -18.90
C SER A 180 -11.25 -4.71 -19.90
N ALA A 181 -10.64 -3.59 -20.27
CA ALA A 181 -9.50 -3.56 -21.16
C ALA A 181 -8.29 -4.32 -20.60
N ARG A 182 -8.00 -4.16 -19.31
CA ARG A 182 -6.93 -4.89 -18.65
C ARG A 182 -7.21 -6.39 -18.51
N ARG A 183 -8.47 -6.76 -18.38
CA ARG A 183 -8.94 -8.14 -18.27
C ARG A 183 -8.82 -8.91 -19.58
N THR A 184 -9.18 -8.28 -20.70
CA THR A 184 -9.29 -8.97 -21.99
C THR A 184 -8.02 -8.92 -22.85
N ARG A 185 -7.18 -7.91 -22.67
CA ARG A 185 -5.91 -7.75 -23.40
C ARG A 185 -6.08 -7.94 -24.90
N SER A 186 -6.67 -6.93 -25.56
CA SER A 186 -6.95 -6.98 -27.01
C SER A 186 -5.74 -6.66 -27.89
N GLU A 187 -4.63 -6.20 -27.33
CA GLU A 187 -3.42 -5.80 -28.05
C GLU A 187 -2.84 -6.98 -28.85
N ALA A 188 -2.35 -6.72 -30.05
CA ALA A 188 -1.85 -7.74 -30.99
C ALA A 188 -0.65 -8.53 -30.45
N SER A 189 0.09 -7.99 -29.47
CA SER A 189 1.21 -8.64 -28.80
C SER A 189 0.77 -9.83 -27.92
N PHE A 190 -0.49 -9.83 -27.45
CA PHE A 190 -1.02 -10.92 -26.62
C PHE A 190 -1.59 -12.03 -27.52
N LYS A 191 -0.83 -13.12 -27.63
CA LYS A 191 -1.23 -14.28 -28.44
C LYS A 191 -2.24 -15.18 -27.71
N TYR A 192 -2.16 -15.24 -26.39
CA TYR A 192 -3.13 -15.90 -25.54
C TYR A 192 -3.87 -14.85 -24.70
N LYS A 193 -5.18 -14.79 -24.86
CA LYS A 193 -6.03 -13.81 -24.16
C LYS A 193 -6.61 -14.43 -22.91
N VAL A 194 -6.07 -14.04 -21.76
CA VAL A 194 -6.60 -14.42 -20.46
C VAL A 194 -7.77 -13.50 -20.13
N SER A 195 -8.97 -14.05 -19.95
CA SER A 195 -10.17 -13.28 -19.61
C SER A 195 -10.38 -13.17 -18.10
N ARG A 196 -9.31 -12.96 -17.35
CA ARG A 196 -9.31 -12.79 -15.90
C ARG A 196 -8.33 -11.71 -15.48
N ILE A 197 -8.63 -11.07 -14.34
CA ILE A 197 -7.76 -10.07 -13.75
C ILE A 197 -7.83 -10.17 -12.22
N GLU A 198 -6.70 -10.01 -11.58
CA GLU A 198 -6.55 -9.92 -10.13
C GLU A 198 -6.58 -8.43 -9.71
N VAL A 199 -7.13 -8.14 -8.53
CA VAL A 199 -7.39 -6.77 -8.06
C VAL A 199 -6.14 -5.89 -8.05
N CYS A 200 -4.98 -6.46 -7.72
CA CYS A 200 -3.70 -5.73 -7.71
C CYS A 200 -3.12 -5.47 -9.11
N ASN A 201 -3.65 -6.13 -10.15
CA ASN A 201 -3.20 -5.95 -11.54
C ASN A 201 -3.97 -4.84 -12.29
N VAL A 202 -4.85 -4.13 -11.60
CA VAL A 202 -5.55 -2.95 -12.13
C VAL A 202 -4.94 -1.69 -11.52
N PRO A 203 -4.05 -0.99 -12.22
CA PRO A 203 -3.54 0.28 -11.72
C PRO A 203 -4.66 1.33 -11.70
N ILE A 204 -4.78 2.02 -10.59
CA ILE A 204 -5.74 3.12 -10.45
C ILE A 204 -4.99 4.42 -10.80
N PRO A 205 -5.30 5.05 -11.95
CA PRO A 205 -4.57 6.23 -12.41
C PRO A 205 -4.69 7.40 -11.46
N ALA A 206 -3.59 8.16 -11.35
CA ALA A 206 -3.53 9.46 -10.70
C ALA A 206 -2.72 10.43 -11.57
N LYS A 207 -3.06 11.73 -11.53
CA LYS A 207 -2.36 12.79 -12.26
C LYS A 207 -2.22 14.05 -11.39
#